data_1f2685a260324fb59517fbde7fecd7a1
#
_entry.id   1f2685a260324fb59517fbde7fecd7a1
#
_cell.length_a   1.000
_cell.length_b   1.000
_cell.length_c   1.000
_cell.angle_alpha   90.00
_cell.angle_beta   90.00
_cell.angle_gamma   90.00
#
_symmetry.space_group_name_H-M   'P 1'
#
loop_
_entity.id
_entity.type
_entity.pdbx_description
1 polymer ?
#
loop_
_entity_poly.entity_id
_entity_poly.type
_entity_poly.pdbx_seq_one_letter_code
_entity_poly.pdbx_strand_id
1 'polypeptide(L)'
;MRVKGVIFDFGFTLFSFDNPSIEKYYDCFNRGLLKSLDILKQEKIIEEKEIENFIKIFNRKRNTFFKSSIKTKEEFPTTLLFKSVLTALKERGYNIKDENVKEEFIENLAEIYHSCEEEEWKPYKETRFTLESLSQSLYLKIGLISNHPNHKTIKNLLKNNEMRHYFDAIVTSAKFGKRKPNPDIFFYTLKKMGLNKDDAKDCMMVGDEAADAVGADRAGMQLILKEREYKFPFEREINLPNLIKIKSIKEVLNYIE
;
A
#
# COMPACT_ATOMS: atom_id res chain seq x y z
N MET A 1 18.69 -7.63 -23.78
CA MET A 1 18.95 -6.34 -23.06
C MET A 1 18.94 -6.68 -21.57
N ARG A 2 19.96 -6.30 -20.81
CA ARG A 2 20.07 -6.72 -19.39
C ARG A 2 19.11 -5.93 -18.53
N VAL A 3 18.29 -6.60 -17.71
CA VAL A 3 17.39 -5.96 -16.76
C VAL A 3 18.17 -5.26 -15.65
N LYS A 4 17.90 -3.97 -15.45
CA LYS A 4 18.56 -3.12 -14.43
C LYS A 4 17.79 -3.07 -13.11
N GLY A 5 16.46 -3.23 -13.16
CA GLY A 5 15.63 -3.13 -11.97
C GLY A 5 14.33 -3.88 -12.09
N VAL A 6 13.87 -4.39 -10.96
CA VAL A 6 12.53 -4.99 -10.81
C VAL A 6 11.80 -4.27 -9.70
N ILE A 7 10.61 -3.77 -10.00
CA ILE A 7 9.73 -3.15 -9.02
C ILE A 7 8.55 -4.08 -8.78
N PHE A 8 8.27 -4.40 -7.53
CA PHE A 8 7.15 -5.24 -7.14
C PHE A 8 6.02 -4.39 -6.54
N ASP A 9 4.77 -4.76 -6.83
CA ASP A 9 3.66 -4.43 -5.95
C ASP A 9 3.73 -5.29 -4.67
N PHE A 10 2.96 -4.89 -3.65
CA PHE A 10 2.94 -5.57 -2.36
C PHE A 10 1.82 -6.61 -2.28
N GLY A 11 0.57 -6.16 -2.29
CA GLY A 11 -0.61 -6.99 -2.04
C GLY A 11 -0.96 -7.88 -3.21
N PHE A 12 -1.26 -9.16 -2.97
CA PHE A 12 -1.54 -10.18 -3.98
C PHE A 12 -0.40 -10.42 -5.00
N THR A 13 0.69 -9.67 -4.90
CA THR A 13 1.92 -9.86 -5.66
C THR A 13 2.99 -10.55 -4.84
N LEU A 14 3.45 -9.94 -3.75
CA LEU A 14 4.42 -10.52 -2.81
C LEU A 14 3.76 -11.14 -1.57
N PHE A 15 2.64 -10.58 -1.14
CA PHE A 15 1.88 -11.00 0.03
C PHE A 15 0.45 -11.34 -0.36
N SER A 16 -0.11 -12.36 0.26
CA SER A 16 -1.53 -12.69 0.19
C SER A 16 -2.23 -12.25 1.48
N PHE A 17 -3.49 -11.86 1.33
CA PHE A 17 -4.39 -11.68 2.46
C PHE A 17 -5.05 -13.04 2.76
N ASP A 18 -5.02 -13.48 4.01
CA ASP A 18 -5.54 -14.80 4.36
C ASP A 18 -7.04 -14.91 4.08
N ASN A 19 -7.45 -15.94 3.32
CA ASN A 19 -8.85 -16.17 2.90
C ASN A 19 -9.55 -14.88 2.43
N PRO A 20 -9.08 -14.24 1.34
CA PRO A 20 -9.51 -12.90 0.98
C PRO A 20 -11.00 -12.87 0.62
N SER A 21 -11.73 -11.97 1.25
CA SER A 21 -13.10 -11.58 0.90
C SER A 21 -13.31 -10.10 1.21
N ILE A 22 -14.34 -9.50 0.64
CA ILE A 22 -14.70 -8.11 0.96
C ILE A 22 -15.04 -7.97 2.44
N GLU A 23 -15.78 -8.92 2.99
CA GLU A 23 -16.23 -8.93 4.38
C GLU A 23 -15.03 -8.98 5.32
N LYS A 24 -14.07 -9.89 5.06
CA LYS A 24 -12.87 -10.02 5.88
C LYS A 24 -11.98 -8.78 5.79
N TYR A 25 -11.90 -8.16 4.62
CA TYR A 25 -11.16 -6.92 4.45
C TYR A 25 -11.76 -5.78 5.27
N TYR A 26 -13.09 -5.63 5.24
CA TYR A 26 -13.79 -4.64 6.07
C TYR A 26 -13.70 -4.97 7.57
N ASP A 27 -13.78 -6.24 7.95
CA ASP A 27 -13.64 -6.67 9.35
C ASP A 27 -12.27 -6.28 9.91
N CYS A 28 -11.19 -6.49 9.15
CA CYS A 28 -9.85 -6.07 9.55
C CYS A 28 -9.81 -4.57 9.87
N PHE A 29 -10.30 -3.71 8.98
CA PHE A 29 -10.32 -2.27 9.23
C PHE A 29 -11.26 -1.87 10.37
N ASN A 30 -12.36 -2.56 10.57
CA ASN A 30 -13.25 -2.32 11.70
C ASN A 30 -12.57 -2.67 13.03
N ARG A 31 -11.85 -3.80 13.12
CA ARG A 31 -11.02 -4.15 14.30
C ARG A 31 -9.99 -3.07 14.60
N GLY A 32 -9.29 -2.58 13.58
CA GLY A 32 -8.34 -1.48 13.73
C GLY A 32 -9.00 -0.19 14.20
N LEU A 33 -10.20 0.14 13.70
CA LEU A 33 -10.96 1.29 14.14
C LEU A 33 -11.36 1.19 15.60
N LEU A 34 -11.83 0.02 16.06
CA LEU A 34 -12.18 -0.21 17.46
C LEU A 34 -10.96 -0.05 18.37
N LYS A 35 -9.80 -0.61 18.02
CA LYS A 35 -8.56 -0.39 18.76
C LYS A 35 -8.18 1.10 18.85
N SER A 36 -8.37 1.86 17.76
CA SER A 36 -8.12 3.32 17.76
C SER A 36 -9.11 4.08 18.64
N LEU A 37 -10.36 3.63 18.68
CA LEU A 37 -11.38 4.19 19.58
C LEU A 37 -11.04 3.97 21.05
N ASP A 38 -10.47 2.81 21.41
CA ASP A 38 -10.03 2.54 22.79
C ASP A 38 -8.95 3.52 23.24
N ILE A 39 -8.00 3.86 22.36
CA ILE A 39 -7.02 4.91 22.66
C ILE A 39 -7.70 6.28 22.86
N LEU A 40 -8.62 6.65 21.97
CA LEU A 40 -9.34 7.92 22.09
C LEU A 40 -10.15 8.02 23.38
N LYS A 41 -10.70 6.90 23.88
CA LYS A 41 -11.38 6.84 25.19
C LYS A 41 -10.38 6.96 26.36
N GLN A 42 -9.27 6.22 26.31
CA GLN A 42 -8.21 6.28 27.33
C GLN A 42 -7.67 7.70 27.48
N GLU A 43 -7.47 8.40 26.39
CA GLU A 43 -7.06 9.81 26.35
C GLU A 43 -8.18 10.80 26.69
N LYS A 44 -9.40 10.32 27.00
CA LYS A 44 -10.58 11.13 27.31
C LYS A 44 -10.97 12.13 26.22
N ILE A 45 -10.68 11.79 24.98
CA ILE A 45 -11.02 12.60 23.79
C ILE A 45 -12.47 12.35 23.39
N ILE A 46 -12.95 11.12 23.55
CA ILE A 46 -14.34 10.73 23.30
C ILE A 46 -14.89 9.94 24.50
N GLU A 47 -16.19 10.13 24.76
CA GLU A 47 -16.95 9.34 25.73
C GLU A 47 -17.73 8.21 25.04
N GLU A 48 -18.19 7.23 25.82
CA GLU A 48 -18.94 6.06 25.29
C GLU A 48 -20.15 6.48 24.43
N LYS A 49 -20.92 7.47 24.89
CA LYS A 49 -22.08 8.01 24.17
C LYS A 49 -21.76 8.67 22.81
N GLU A 50 -20.48 8.95 22.55
CA GLU A 50 -20.01 9.67 21.37
C GLU A 50 -19.44 8.74 20.28
N ILE A 51 -19.24 7.45 20.62
CA ILE A 51 -18.60 6.45 19.72
C ILE A 51 -19.37 6.31 18.41
N GLU A 52 -20.70 6.19 18.47
CA GLU A 52 -21.52 6.02 17.28
C GLU A 52 -21.34 7.21 16.31
N ASN A 53 -21.36 8.43 16.85
CA ASN A 53 -21.17 9.64 16.05
C ASN A 53 -19.74 9.72 15.47
N PHE A 54 -18.73 9.32 16.24
CA PHE A 54 -17.34 9.23 15.75
C PHE A 54 -17.25 8.26 14.57
N ILE A 55 -17.74 7.03 14.71
CA ILE A 55 -17.73 6.01 13.66
C ILE A 55 -18.42 6.53 12.39
N LYS A 56 -19.56 7.19 12.53
CA LYS A 56 -20.31 7.78 11.42
C LYS A 56 -19.50 8.84 10.67
N ILE A 57 -18.83 9.73 11.40
CA ILE A 57 -17.98 10.78 10.81
C ILE A 57 -16.76 10.15 10.15
N PHE A 58 -16.09 9.21 10.82
CA PHE A 58 -14.91 8.50 10.31
C PHE A 58 -15.23 7.80 8.99
N ASN A 59 -16.27 6.97 8.97
CA ASN A 59 -16.66 6.23 7.78
C ASN A 59 -17.05 7.15 6.62
N ARG A 60 -17.75 8.25 6.87
CA ARG A 60 -18.09 9.24 5.85
C ARG A 60 -16.83 9.87 5.24
N LYS A 61 -15.88 10.28 6.07
CA LYS A 61 -14.62 10.89 5.60
C LYS A 61 -13.74 9.87 4.88
N ARG A 62 -13.60 8.65 5.42
CA ARG A 62 -12.89 7.55 4.77
C ARG A 62 -13.42 7.28 3.36
N ASN A 63 -14.75 7.17 3.22
CA ASN A 63 -15.37 6.94 1.91
C ASN A 63 -15.16 8.13 0.95
N THR A 64 -15.20 9.36 1.45
CA THR A 64 -14.93 10.55 0.64
C THR A 64 -13.48 10.54 0.14
N PHE A 65 -12.51 10.28 1.00
CA PHE A 65 -11.10 10.21 0.64
C PHE A 65 -10.83 9.08 -0.35
N PHE A 66 -11.40 7.90 -0.12
CA PHE A 66 -11.28 6.78 -1.05
C PHE A 66 -11.79 7.13 -2.45
N LYS A 67 -13.01 7.68 -2.55
CA LYS A 67 -13.58 8.10 -3.84
C LYS A 67 -12.73 9.17 -4.51
N SER A 68 -12.22 10.14 -3.75
CA SER A 68 -11.35 11.19 -4.27
C SER A 68 -10.04 10.59 -4.80
N SER A 69 -9.39 9.68 -4.06
CA SER A 69 -8.13 9.06 -4.47
C SER A 69 -8.27 8.24 -5.76
N ILE A 70 -9.39 7.55 -5.94
CA ILE A 70 -9.69 6.84 -7.20
C ILE A 70 -9.82 7.82 -8.38
N LYS A 71 -10.46 8.98 -8.14
CA LYS A 71 -10.71 10.00 -9.17
C LYS A 71 -9.44 10.78 -9.53
N THR A 72 -8.75 11.31 -8.54
CA THR A 72 -7.62 12.25 -8.73
C THR A 72 -6.27 11.56 -8.88
N LYS A 73 -6.16 10.28 -8.46
CA LYS A 73 -4.89 9.54 -8.31
C LYS A 73 -3.95 10.16 -7.27
N GLU A 74 -4.46 11.03 -6.41
CA GLU A 74 -3.78 11.48 -5.22
C GLU A 74 -4.02 10.52 -4.06
N GLU A 75 -3.07 10.41 -3.14
CA GLU A 75 -3.26 9.62 -1.93
C GLU A 75 -3.71 10.52 -0.78
N PHE A 76 -4.65 9.98 -0.01
CA PHE A 76 -5.09 10.57 1.26
C PHE A 76 -4.63 9.65 2.40
N PRO A 77 -3.47 9.94 3.03
CA PRO A 77 -2.93 9.11 4.10
C PRO A 77 -3.90 8.96 5.27
N THR A 78 -3.83 7.82 5.97
CA THR A 78 -4.65 7.57 7.16
C THR A 78 -4.42 8.60 8.27
N THR A 79 -3.23 9.16 8.37
CA THR A 79 -2.94 10.29 9.25
C THR A 79 -3.81 11.51 8.93
N LEU A 80 -3.97 11.86 7.65
CA LEU A 80 -4.87 12.93 7.21
C LEU A 80 -6.33 12.61 7.52
N LEU A 81 -6.73 11.35 7.39
CA LEU A 81 -8.09 10.90 7.77
C LEU A 81 -8.36 11.16 9.25
N PHE A 82 -7.50 10.67 10.17
CA PHE A 82 -7.67 10.92 11.61
C PHE A 82 -7.65 12.39 11.94
N LYS A 83 -6.68 13.15 11.42
CA LYS A 83 -6.61 14.59 11.62
C LYS A 83 -7.91 15.29 11.22
N SER A 84 -8.44 14.93 10.05
CA SER A 84 -9.67 15.52 9.51
C SER A 84 -10.91 15.13 10.33
N VAL A 85 -10.95 13.92 10.91
CA VAL A 85 -12.02 13.48 11.81
C VAL A 85 -11.96 14.24 13.13
N LEU A 86 -10.80 14.30 13.77
CA LEU A 86 -10.63 15.01 15.05
C LEU A 86 -10.93 16.51 14.90
N THR A 87 -10.50 17.15 13.81
CA THR A 87 -10.84 18.54 13.53
C THR A 87 -12.36 18.72 13.44
N ALA A 88 -13.07 17.85 12.70
CA ALA A 88 -14.53 17.93 12.58
C ALA A 88 -15.28 17.68 13.89
N LEU A 89 -14.69 16.91 14.81
CA LEU A 89 -15.23 16.72 16.15
C LEU A 89 -14.98 17.96 17.02
N LYS A 90 -13.79 18.55 16.97
CA LYS A 90 -13.47 19.80 17.66
C LYS A 90 -14.43 20.93 17.28
N GLU A 91 -14.74 21.09 16.00
CA GLU A 91 -15.72 22.06 15.48
C GLU A 91 -17.15 21.81 16.02
N ARG A 92 -17.45 20.60 16.49
CA ARG A 92 -18.73 20.22 17.11
C ARG A 92 -18.74 20.30 18.63
N GLY A 93 -17.68 20.87 19.23
CA GLY A 93 -17.57 21.07 20.67
C GLY A 93 -17.06 19.88 21.47
N TYR A 94 -16.47 18.87 20.81
CA TYR A 94 -15.79 17.80 21.51
C TYR A 94 -14.51 18.29 22.21
N ASN A 95 -14.17 17.68 23.34
CA ASN A 95 -12.99 18.06 24.14
C ASN A 95 -11.67 17.59 23.48
N ILE A 96 -11.38 18.13 22.31
CA ILE A 96 -10.14 17.82 21.58
C ILE A 96 -9.14 18.93 21.81
N LYS A 97 -8.07 18.61 22.52
CA LYS A 97 -6.96 19.53 22.80
C LYS A 97 -5.98 19.58 21.63
N ASP A 98 -5.14 20.61 21.58
CA ASP A 98 -4.13 20.76 20.52
C ASP A 98 -3.09 19.63 20.51
N GLU A 99 -2.76 19.06 21.67
CA GLU A 99 -1.91 17.87 21.79
C GLU A 99 -2.48 16.63 21.11
N ASN A 100 -3.82 16.49 21.06
CA ASN A 100 -4.50 15.35 20.42
C ASN A 100 -4.48 15.42 18.87
N VAL A 101 -4.04 16.53 18.31
CA VAL A 101 -3.84 16.69 16.86
C VAL A 101 -2.38 16.82 16.47
N LYS A 102 -1.44 16.60 17.40
CA LYS A 102 -0.01 16.50 17.11
C LYS A 102 0.28 15.30 16.19
N GLU A 103 1.30 15.45 15.37
CA GLU A 103 1.67 14.44 14.36
C GLU A 103 1.91 13.06 14.99
N GLU A 104 2.66 12.99 16.08
CA GLU A 104 2.98 11.74 16.79
C GLU A 104 1.72 10.97 17.23
N PHE A 105 0.73 11.66 17.82
CA PHE A 105 -0.52 11.04 18.25
C PHE A 105 -1.35 10.53 17.06
N ILE A 106 -1.43 11.33 16.01
CA ILE A 106 -2.11 10.97 14.76
C ILE A 106 -1.45 9.79 14.07
N GLU A 107 -0.12 9.75 14.04
CA GLU A 107 0.63 8.60 13.51
C GLU A 107 0.35 7.33 14.29
N ASN A 108 0.35 7.41 15.63
CA ASN A 108 0.01 6.27 16.49
C ASN A 108 -1.41 5.73 16.21
N LEU A 109 -2.41 6.61 16.11
CA LEU A 109 -3.77 6.20 15.76
C LEU A 109 -3.83 5.53 14.38
N ALA A 110 -3.10 6.05 13.40
CA ALA A 110 -3.05 5.47 12.06
C ALA A 110 -2.36 4.09 12.06
N GLU A 111 -1.30 3.88 12.85
CA GLU A 111 -0.66 2.59 13.02
C GLU A 111 -1.59 1.56 13.66
N ILE A 112 -2.25 1.94 14.75
CA ILE A 112 -3.20 1.08 15.46
C ILE A 112 -4.36 0.70 14.54
N TYR A 113 -4.86 1.63 13.73
CA TYR A 113 -5.90 1.38 12.75
C TYR A 113 -5.49 0.31 11.72
N HIS A 114 -4.24 0.28 11.33
CA HIS A 114 -3.69 -0.70 10.38
C HIS A 114 -3.09 -1.94 11.04
N SER A 115 -3.11 -2.06 12.37
CA SER A 115 -2.44 -3.16 13.07
C SER A 115 -2.98 -4.55 12.73
N CYS A 116 -4.25 -4.67 12.35
CA CYS A 116 -4.82 -5.95 11.94
C CYS A 116 -4.23 -6.47 10.64
N GLU A 117 -3.72 -5.59 9.76
CA GLU A 117 -3.12 -6.00 8.49
C GLU A 117 -1.82 -6.79 8.72
N GLU A 118 -1.10 -6.53 9.81
CA GLU A 118 0.10 -7.30 10.17
C GLU A 118 -0.24 -8.76 10.52
N GLU A 119 -1.46 -9.02 10.98
CA GLU A 119 -1.97 -10.36 11.28
C GLU A 119 -2.44 -11.10 10.02
N GLU A 120 -3.03 -10.38 9.07
CA GLU A 120 -3.72 -10.94 7.90
C GLU A 120 -2.81 -11.10 6.66
N TRP A 121 -1.90 -10.17 6.41
CA TRP A 121 -0.99 -10.26 5.28
C TRP A 121 0.16 -11.21 5.54
N LYS A 122 0.31 -12.24 4.69
CA LYS A 122 1.39 -13.22 4.75
C LYS A 122 2.11 -13.29 3.40
N PRO A 123 3.45 -13.43 3.39
CA PRO A 123 4.17 -13.60 2.13
C PRO A 123 3.77 -14.91 1.46
N TYR A 124 3.73 -14.93 0.13
CA TYR A 124 3.66 -16.19 -0.60
C TYR A 124 4.89 -17.04 -0.29
N LYS A 125 4.76 -18.37 -0.38
CA LYS A 125 5.83 -19.32 -0.05
C LYS A 125 7.12 -19.06 -0.80
N GLU A 126 7.00 -18.61 -2.06
CA GLU A 126 8.12 -18.36 -2.97
C GLU A 126 8.72 -16.97 -2.83
N THR A 127 8.06 -16.04 -2.12
CA THR A 127 8.47 -14.63 -2.08
C THR A 127 9.89 -14.46 -1.56
N ARG A 128 10.21 -15.06 -0.41
CA ARG A 128 11.56 -14.96 0.17
C ARG A 128 12.61 -15.51 -0.79
N PHE A 129 12.42 -16.73 -1.30
CA PHE A 129 13.34 -17.36 -2.23
C PHE A 129 13.57 -16.48 -3.49
N THR A 130 12.50 -15.92 -4.04
CA THR A 130 12.57 -15.09 -5.24
C THR A 130 13.38 -13.81 -4.98
N LEU A 131 13.07 -13.10 -3.89
CA LEU A 131 13.79 -11.87 -3.52
C LEU A 131 15.26 -12.13 -3.21
N GLU A 132 15.57 -13.21 -2.51
CA GLU A 132 16.94 -13.64 -2.23
C GLU A 132 17.70 -13.94 -3.52
N SER A 133 17.11 -14.72 -4.43
CA SER A 133 17.73 -15.04 -5.73
C SER A 133 18.01 -13.78 -6.55
N LEU A 134 17.08 -12.83 -6.60
CA LEU A 134 17.27 -11.55 -7.30
C LEU A 134 18.37 -10.72 -6.66
N SER A 135 18.46 -10.71 -5.33
CA SER A 135 19.44 -9.91 -4.58
C SER A 135 20.89 -10.40 -4.73
N GLN A 136 21.10 -11.62 -5.22
CA GLN A 136 22.45 -12.14 -5.53
C GLN A 136 23.08 -11.44 -6.74
N SER A 137 22.29 -10.78 -7.57
CA SER A 137 22.80 -10.00 -8.70
C SER A 137 23.27 -8.63 -8.25
N LEU A 138 24.58 -8.37 -8.33
CA LEU A 138 25.18 -7.09 -7.95
C LEU A 138 24.69 -5.88 -8.76
N TYR A 139 24.05 -6.13 -9.90
CA TYR A 139 23.64 -5.09 -10.84
C TYR A 139 22.14 -4.86 -10.87
N LEU A 140 21.35 -5.77 -10.29
CA LEU A 140 19.92 -5.68 -10.28
C LEU A 140 19.46 -4.88 -9.06
N LYS A 141 18.62 -3.88 -9.32
CA LYS A 141 17.96 -3.10 -8.27
C LYS A 141 16.57 -3.61 -8.00
N ILE A 142 16.17 -3.69 -6.72
CA ILE A 142 14.88 -4.19 -6.32
C ILE A 142 14.08 -3.07 -5.62
N GLY A 143 12.92 -2.74 -6.18
CA GLY A 143 12.00 -1.75 -5.63
C GLY A 143 10.66 -2.34 -5.22
N LEU A 144 9.92 -1.59 -4.41
CA LEU A 144 8.53 -1.88 -4.08
C LEU A 144 7.70 -0.60 -4.22
N ILE A 145 6.52 -0.73 -4.88
CA ILE A 145 5.50 0.32 -4.94
C ILE A 145 4.17 -0.26 -4.46
N SER A 146 3.56 0.36 -3.45
CA SER A 146 2.24 -0.03 -2.97
C SER A 146 1.28 1.15 -2.91
N ASN A 147 0.06 0.98 -3.41
CA ASN A 147 -1.05 1.91 -3.21
C ASN A 147 -1.64 1.74 -1.80
N HIS A 148 -0.86 2.09 -0.77
CA HIS A 148 -1.25 1.92 0.62
C HIS A 148 -1.27 3.25 1.37
N PRO A 149 -2.36 3.57 2.12
CA PRO A 149 -2.53 4.85 2.80
C PRO A 149 -1.69 5.02 4.09
N ASN A 150 -0.92 4.00 4.48
CA ASN A 150 0.03 4.08 5.59
C ASN A 150 1.38 3.45 5.19
N HIS A 151 2.43 4.27 5.14
CA HIS A 151 3.77 3.81 4.76
C HIS A 151 4.39 2.88 5.80
N LYS A 152 4.14 3.14 7.07
CA LYS A 152 4.75 2.39 8.18
C LYS A 152 4.25 0.96 8.23
N THR A 153 2.97 0.72 7.93
CA THR A 153 2.39 -0.63 7.83
C THR A 153 3.16 -1.50 6.83
N ILE A 154 3.40 -1.02 5.61
CA ILE A 154 4.16 -1.79 4.61
C ILE A 154 5.58 -2.05 5.07
N LYS A 155 6.24 -1.06 5.69
CA LYS A 155 7.59 -1.26 6.24
C LYS A 155 7.63 -2.28 7.38
N ASN A 156 6.64 -2.26 8.27
CA ASN A 156 6.53 -3.21 9.38
C ASN A 156 6.28 -4.63 8.84
N LEU A 157 5.37 -4.81 7.90
CA LEU A 157 5.11 -6.10 7.26
C LEU A 157 6.38 -6.70 6.65
N LEU A 158 7.15 -5.91 5.91
CA LEU A 158 8.42 -6.35 5.34
C LEU A 158 9.48 -6.65 6.42
N LYS A 159 9.54 -5.84 7.48
CA LYS A 159 10.48 -6.02 8.60
C LYS A 159 10.14 -7.27 9.40
N ASN A 160 8.87 -7.44 9.79
CA ASN A 160 8.41 -8.58 10.60
C ASN A 160 8.57 -9.92 9.87
N ASN A 161 8.57 -9.88 8.54
CA ASN A 161 8.85 -11.04 7.71
C ASN A 161 10.32 -11.12 7.24
N GLU A 162 11.23 -10.30 7.79
CA GLU A 162 12.66 -10.28 7.48
C GLU A 162 12.98 -10.08 5.98
N MET A 163 12.14 -9.32 5.26
CA MET A 163 12.30 -9.08 3.82
C MET A 163 12.71 -7.65 3.46
N ARG A 164 12.72 -6.73 4.46
CA ARG A 164 13.04 -5.31 4.22
C ARG A 164 14.39 -5.10 3.53
N HIS A 165 15.38 -5.92 3.86
CA HIS A 165 16.76 -5.77 3.41
C HIS A 165 16.97 -6.11 1.92
N TYR A 166 16.04 -6.81 1.26
CA TYR A 166 16.12 -7.10 -0.17
C TYR A 166 15.82 -5.87 -1.06
N PHE A 167 15.19 -4.83 -0.51
CA PHE A 167 14.72 -3.70 -1.31
C PHE A 167 15.66 -2.50 -1.22
N ASP A 168 16.14 -2.01 -2.37
CA ASP A 168 16.84 -0.72 -2.51
C ASP A 168 15.88 0.45 -2.24
N ALA A 169 14.60 0.31 -2.64
CA ALA A 169 13.58 1.33 -2.42
C ALA A 169 12.23 0.73 -2.03
N ILE A 170 11.55 1.34 -1.05
CA ILE A 170 10.15 1.05 -0.69
C ILE A 170 9.38 2.36 -0.77
N VAL A 171 8.41 2.42 -1.67
CA VAL A 171 7.58 3.58 -1.92
C VAL A 171 6.12 3.19 -1.76
N THR A 172 5.38 3.95 -0.95
CA THR A 172 3.93 3.86 -0.89
C THR A 172 3.30 5.14 -1.41
N SER A 173 2.08 5.05 -1.89
CA SER A 173 1.31 6.23 -2.29
C SER A 173 1.18 7.24 -1.15
N ALA A 174 1.03 6.78 0.11
CA ALA A 174 1.02 7.66 1.29
C ALA A 174 2.30 8.48 1.45
N LYS A 175 3.48 7.90 1.13
CA LYS A 175 4.76 8.60 1.24
C LYS A 175 5.03 9.52 0.06
N PHE A 176 4.53 9.18 -1.12
CA PHE A 176 4.76 9.92 -2.36
C PHE A 176 3.70 10.98 -2.64
N GLY A 177 2.47 10.77 -2.17
CA GLY A 177 1.32 11.66 -2.40
C GLY A 177 0.46 11.28 -3.60
N LYS A 178 0.94 10.43 -4.51
CA LYS A 178 0.17 9.96 -5.69
C LYS A 178 0.15 8.43 -5.76
N ARG A 179 -0.92 7.90 -6.33
CA ARG A 179 -1.18 6.45 -6.49
C ARG A 179 -0.83 5.97 -7.90
N LYS A 180 -0.45 4.69 -8.04
CA LYS A 180 -0.54 3.99 -9.33
C LYS A 180 -1.98 4.14 -9.87
N PRO A 181 -2.21 4.34 -11.15
CA PRO A 181 -1.29 4.26 -12.30
C PRO A 181 -0.62 5.61 -12.68
N ASN A 182 -0.42 6.55 -11.75
CA ASN A 182 0.33 7.76 -12.05
C ASN A 182 1.81 7.38 -12.31
N PRO A 183 2.41 7.72 -13.49
CA PRO A 183 3.78 7.30 -13.81
C PRO A 183 4.84 7.93 -12.90
N ASP A 184 4.55 9.07 -12.26
CA ASP A 184 5.51 9.77 -11.40
C ASP A 184 5.99 8.91 -10.22
N ILE A 185 5.12 8.04 -9.66
CA ILE A 185 5.52 7.16 -8.54
C ILE A 185 6.54 6.12 -8.99
N PHE A 186 6.47 5.65 -10.25
CA PHE A 186 7.44 4.71 -10.82
C PHE A 186 8.79 5.41 -11.02
N PHE A 187 8.81 6.58 -11.63
CA PHE A 187 10.05 7.37 -11.83
C PHE A 187 10.67 7.77 -10.49
N TYR A 188 9.86 8.13 -9.50
CA TYR A 188 10.36 8.40 -8.15
C TYR A 188 11.00 7.16 -7.53
N THR A 189 10.42 5.99 -7.74
CA THR A 189 10.96 4.72 -7.24
C THR A 189 12.27 4.38 -7.93
N LEU A 190 12.36 4.49 -9.25
CA LEU A 190 13.62 4.32 -9.99
C LEU A 190 14.72 5.22 -9.43
N LYS A 191 14.43 6.51 -9.22
CA LYS A 191 15.39 7.45 -8.62
C LYS A 191 15.84 7.00 -7.23
N LYS A 192 14.95 6.46 -6.39
CA LYS A 192 15.29 5.93 -5.06
C LYS A 192 16.13 4.65 -5.14
N MET A 193 16.02 3.87 -6.20
CA MET A 193 16.84 2.71 -6.50
C MET A 193 18.20 3.08 -7.09
N GLY A 194 18.48 4.37 -7.33
CA GLY A 194 19.71 4.84 -7.98
C GLY A 194 19.70 4.73 -9.51
N LEU A 195 18.50 4.58 -10.10
CA LEU A 195 18.27 4.53 -11.54
C LEU A 195 17.69 5.84 -12.08
N ASN A 196 17.84 6.06 -13.39
CA ASN A 196 17.31 7.22 -14.09
C ASN A 196 15.96 6.89 -14.76
N LYS A 197 15.25 7.93 -15.19
CA LYS A 197 14.00 7.77 -15.94
C LYS A 197 14.21 7.01 -17.26
N ASP A 198 15.32 7.21 -17.93
CA ASP A 198 15.65 6.54 -19.20
C ASP A 198 15.96 5.05 -19.02
N ASP A 199 16.27 4.60 -17.80
CA ASP A 199 16.43 3.20 -17.46
C ASP A 199 15.10 2.45 -17.35
N ALA A 200 13.95 3.13 -17.39
CA ALA A 200 12.62 2.52 -17.24
C ALA A 200 12.39 1.38 -18.24
N LYS A 201 12.83 1.55 -19.49
CA LYS A 201 12.75 0.52 -20.56
C LYS A 201 13.54 -0.76 -20.25
N ASP A 202 14.55 -0.67 -19.39
CA ASP A 202 15.39 -1.76 -18.92
C ASP A 202 14.92 -2.27 -17.53
N CYS A 203 13.75 -1.85 -17.07
CA CYS A 203 13.17 -2.23 -15.79
C CYS A 203 11.81 -2.92 -15.97
N MET A 204 11.47 -3.75 -14.98
CA MET A 204 10.22 -4.48 -14.96
C MET A 204 9.34 -4.03 -13.79
N MET A 205 8.04 -3.93 -14.02
CA MET A 205 7.03 -3.89 -12.97
C MET A 205 6.39 -5.26 -12.85
N VAL A 206 6.34 -5.81 -11.66
CA VAL A 206 5.63 -7.04 -11.33
C VAL A 206 4.47 -6.66 -10.40
N GLY A 207 3.25 -6.89 -10.86
CA GLY A 207 2.04 -6.53 -10.12
C GLY A 207 0.87 -7.41 -10.51
N ASP A 208 -0.29 -7.17 -9.96
CA ASP A 208 -1.47 -8.03 -10.12
C ASP A 208 -2.73 -7.28 -10.54
N GLU A 209 -2.71 -5.96 -10.53
CA GLU A 209 -3.88 -5.12 -10.82
C GLU A 209 -3.68 -4.16 -12.00
N ALA A 210 -4.79 -3.63 -12.51
CA ALA A 210 -4.79 -2.68 -13.62
C ALA A 210 -3.97 -1.40 -13.35
N ALA A 211 -3.82 -1.00 -12.07
CA ALA A 211 -3.02 0.17 -11.71
C ALA A 211 -1.52 -0.08 -11.92
N ASP A 212 -1.04 -1.31 -11.75
CA ASP A 212 0.33 -1.73 -12.06
C ASP A 212 0.56 -1.71 -13.56
N ALA A 213 -0.33 -2.38 -14.27
CA ALA A 213 -0.26 -2.56 -15.71
C ALA A 213 -0.24 -1.21 -16.46
N VAL A 214 -1.25 -0.38 -16.23
CA VAL A 214 -1.37 0.95 -16.86
C VAL A 214 -0.25 1.89 -16.42
N GLY A 215 0.19 1.77 -15.15
CA GLY A 215 1.28 2.59 -14.63
C GLY A 215 2.64 2.25 -15.24
N ALA A 216 2.96 0.96 -15.34
CA ALA A 216 4.17 0.47 -15.98
C ALA A 216 4.23 0.85 -17.47
N ASP A 217 3.15 0.64 -18.21
CA ASP A 217 3.03 1.04 -19.62
C ASP A 217 3.30 2.54 -19.79
N ARG A 218 2.67 3.41 -18.99
CA ARG A 218 2.90 4.85 -19.01
C ARG A 218 4.32 5.26 -18.62
N ALA A 219 4.97 4.47 -17.80
CA ALA A 219 6.37 4.70 -17.40
C ALA A 219 7.37 4.14 -18.42
N GLY A 220 6.91 3.40 -19.44
CA GLY A 220 7.77 2.75 -20.44
C GLY A 220 8.51 1.54 -19.88
N MET A 221 7.98 0.88 -18.85
CA MET A 221 8.54 -0.31 -18.22
C MET A 221 7.91 -1.57 -18.81
N GLN A 222 8.66 -2.67 -18.76
CA GLN A 222 8.09 -3.99 -19.02
C GLN A 222 7.12 -4.36 -17.88
N LEU A 223 6.04 -5.08 -18.22
CA LEU A 223 5.07 -5.54 -17.22
C LEU A 223 5.05 -7.07 -17.18
N ILE A 224 5.10 -7.60 -15.96
CA ILE A 224 4.78 -8.98 -15.64
C ILE A 224 3.57 -8.97 -14.72
N LEU A 225 2.46 -9.56 -15.18
CA LEU A 225 1.22 -9.66 -14.41
C LEU A 225 1.17 -10.98 -13.65
N LYS A 226 1.19 -10.91 -12.32
CA LYS A 226 0.94 -12.08 -11.48
C LYS A 226 -0.57 -12.33 -11.42
N GLU A 227 -1.00 -13.50 -11.87
CA GLU A 227 -2.37 -13.94 -11.72
C GLU A 227 -2.65 -14.25 -10.24
N ARG A 228 -3.81 -13.81 -9.76
CA ARG A 228 -4.30 -14.09 -8.41
C ARG A 228 -5.59 -14.89 -8.45
N GLU A 229 -5.80 -15.70 -7.42
CA GLU A 229 -7.00 -16.53 -7.30
C GLU A 229 -8.25 -15.71 -6.98
N TYR A 230 -8.09 -14.69 -6.12
CA TYR A 230 -9.19 -13.83 -5.70
C TYR A 230 -9.18 -12.50 -6.45
N LYS A 231 -10.34 -12.13 -7.02
CA LYS A 231 -10.57 -10.82 -7.65
C LYS A 231 -11.69 -10.09 -6.93
N PHE A 232 -11.46 -8.82 -6.63
CA PHE A 232 -12.52 -7.99 -6.09
C PHE A 232 -13.54 -7.62 -7.18
N PRO A 233 -14.85 -7.53 -6.88
CA PRO A 233 -15.88 -7.25 -7.89
C PRO A 233 -15.74 -5.90 -8.61
N PHE A 234 -14.97 -4.97 -8.06
CA PHE A 234 -14.73 -3.63 -8.61
C PHE A 234 -13.44 -3.51 -9.43
N GLU A 235 -12.72 -4.61 -9.63
CA GLU A 235 -11.47 -4.61 -10.40
C GLU A 235 -11.72 -4.41 -11.89
N ARG A 236 -10.79 -3.70 -12.51
CA ARG A 236 -10.81 -3.45 -13.93
C ARG A 236 -10.08 -4.55 -14.68
N GLU A 237 -10.61 -4.92 -15.83
CA GLU A 237 -9.90 -5.80 -16.76
C GLU A 237 -8.63 -5.12 -17.29
N ILE A 238 -7.61 -5.94 -17.53
CA ILE A 238 -6.32 -5.50 -18.06
C ILE A 238 -6.24 -5.94 -19.52
N ASN A 239 -6.40 -4.99 -20.43
CA ASN A 239 -6.36 -5.20 -21.88
C ASN A 239 -5.10 -4.53 -22.46
N LEU A 240 -3.93 -5.12 -22.21
CA LEU A 240 -2.67 -4.69 -22.82
C LEU A 240 -2.15 -5.77 -23.79
N PRO A 241 -1.60 -5.37 -24.94
CA PRO A 241 -1.01 -6.33 -25.87
C PRO A 241 0.26 -6.93 -25.26
N ASN A 242 0.57 -8.19 -25.60
CA ASN A 242 1.79 -8.90 -25.23
C ASN A 242 2.04 -8.98 -23.70
N LEU A 243 0.96 -9.08 -22.91
CA LEU A 243 1.03 -9.15 -21.47
C LEU A 243 1.66 -10.48 -21.02
N ILE A 244 2.81 -10.42 -20.37
CA ILE A 244 3.43 -11.58 -19.71
C ILE A 244 2.62 -11.87 -18.43
N LYS A 245 2.12 -13.10 -18.33
CA LYS A 245 1.39 -13.57 -17.14
C LYS A 245 2.15 -14.67 -16.44
N ILE A 246 2.21 -14.59 -15.13
CA ILE A 246 2.81 -15.62 -14.25
C ILE A 246 1.83 -16.04 -13.17
N LYS A 247 1.92 -17.28 -12.72
CA LYS A 247 1.15 -17.80 -11.59
C LYS A 247 1.92 -17.73 -10.28
N SER A 248 3.22 -18.00 -10.34
CA SER A 248 4.11 -17.91 -9.18
C SER A 248 5.09 -16.75 -9.36
N ILE A 249 5.34 -16.02 -8.27
CA ILE A 249 6.32 -14.93 -8.26
C ILE A 249 7.73 -15.41 -8.61
N LYS A 250 8.03 -16.71 -8.38
CA LYS A 250 9.31 -17.34 -8.75
C LYS A 250 9.57 -17.30 -10.27
N GLU A 251 8.53 -17.28 -11.08
CA GLU A 251 8.66 -17.24 -12.54
C GLU A 251 9.31 -15.95 -13.05
N VAL A 252 9.32 -14.88 -12.23
CA VAL A 252 10.04 -13.63 -12.56
C VAL A 252 11.51 -13.88 -12.85
N LEU A 253 12.13 -14.87 -12.21
CA LEU A 253 13.53 -15.22 -12.42
C LEU A 253 13.85 -15.59 -13.87
N ASN A 254 12.88 -16.09 -14.64
CA ASN A 254 13.03 -16.47 -16.05
C ASN A 254 13.17 -15.25 -16.99
N TYR A 255 12.94 -14.03 -16.51
CA TYR A 255 12.90 -12.80 -17.30
C TYR A 255 14.03 -11.81 -16.94
N ILE A 256 14.96 -12.21 -16.06
CA ILE A 256 16.01 -11.32 -15.54
C ILE A 256 17.35 -11.47 -16.32
N GLU A 257 17.48 -12.47 -17.15
CA GLU A 257 18.72 -12.73 -17.92
C GLU A 257 19.06 -11.67 -18.99
#